data_02313e465cfcfcd6f0bb924f3104740c
#
_entry.id   02313e465cfcfcd6f0bb924f3104740c
#
_cell.length_a   1.000
_cell.length_b   1.000
_cell.length_c   1.000
_cell.angle_alpha   90.00
_cell.angle_beta   90.00
_cell.angle_gamma   90.00
#
_symmetry.space_group_name_H-M   'P 1'
#
loop_
_entity.id
_entity.type
_entity.pdbx_description
1 polymer ?
#
loop_
_entity_poly.entity_id
_entity_poly.type
_entity_poly.pdbx_seq_one_letter_code
_entity_poly.pdbx_strand_id
1 'polypeptide(L)'
;LKNGSRVVILEKAASPGGTTAISGGVAWVPNNHVMNREGFNDSKTDTLKYLNQLSQGQADQDLIEAFATEGPRMVKFLEDNTSLKWRVSQIMGEASEYHTDWEGSVLKGRSIEPDSDAPFGAHLGGYLVSYLLKAFNNLGGKIILKAPAQHLISRENEDGSREVLGVSYLLNGKTFNLKTKKGVHLASGGFDHNAEMKKNFLSVPSYGVGVKSNTGDGIKMAMKLGADLRNMNEVWGSVVYKGEAGRLGSLNAVTEKKYYPSCILVNRYGKRFANEKADYDSSWRSFHAKENWGALKYKNIPAFQIYDHKVRKNGTLGGKTSNQPLPKWFAKSSSIEGLAKKLGIDQANLKLTISNFNKSAAQGID
;
A
#
# COMPACT_ATOMS: atom_id res chain seq x y z
N LEU A 1 14.37 -23.64 3.45
CA LEU A 1 14.63 -24.36 4.72
C LEU A 1 13.95 -25.73 4.71
N LYS A 2 12.64 -25.79 4.50
CA LYS A 2 11.87 -27.05 4.55
C LYS A 2 12.39 -28.15 3.59
N ASN A 3 12.93 -27.72 2.43
CA ASN A 3 13.55 -28.62 1.43
C ASN A 3 15.05 -28.78 1.63
N GLY A 4 15.58 -28.67 2.85
CA GLY A 4 16.99 -28.89 3.20
C GLY A 4 17.96 -27.77 2.81
N SER A 5 17.49 -26.64 2.27
CA SER A 5 18.37 -25.51 1.97
C SER A 5 18.74 -24.73 3.22
N ARG A 6 20.00 -24.37 3.38
CA ARG A 6 20.42 -23.39 4.40
C ARG A 6 20.12 -21.99 3.91
N VAL A 7 19.43 -21.20 4.70
CA VAL A 7 19.01 -19.83 4.35
C VAL A 7 19.53 -18.83 5.37
N VAL A 8 20.09 -17.74 4.88
CA VAL A 8 20.48 -16.56 5.68
C VAL A 8 19.70 -15.37 5.16
N ILE A 9 19.06 -14.63 6.06
CA ILE A 9 18.41 -13.34 5.76
C ILE A 9 19.35 -12.23 6.25
N LEU A 10 19.63 -11.27 5.37
CA LEU A 10 20.30 -10.02 5.71
C LEU A 10 19.22 -8.94 5.87
N GLU A 11 19.09 -8.39 7.07
CA GLU A 11 18.15 -7.32 7.38
C GLU A 11 18.93 -6.04 7.69
N LYS A 12 18.62 -4.96 6.97
CA LYS A 12 19.26 -3.65 7.13
C LYS A 12 18.91 -2.98 8.45
N ALA A 13 17.68 -3.17 8.92
CA ALA A 13 17.17 -2.58 10.15
C ALA A 13 17.62 -3.35 11.40
N ALA A 14 17.30 -2.80 12.56
CA ALA A 14 17.56 -3.44 13.86
C ALA A 14 16.52 -4.53 14.20
N SER A 15 15.40 -4.59 13.45
CA SER A 15 14.36 -5.59 13.60
C SER A 15 13.85 -6.03 12.23
N PRO A 16 13.49 -7.31 12.05
CA PRO A 16 12.94 -7.80 10.78
C PRO A 16 11.46 -7.44 10.64
N GLY A 17 10.96 -7.53 9.40
CA GLY A 17 9.55 -7.38 9.08
C GLY A 17 9.21 -6.18 8.20
N GLY A 18 10.03 -5.13 8.23
CA GLY A 18 9.87 -3.98 7.33
C GLY A 18 8.47 -3.39 7.36
N THR A 19 7.98 -2.96 6.20
CA THR A 19 6.62 -2.39 6.05
C THR A 19 5.53 -3.42 6.32
N THR A 20 5.78 -4.71 6.08
CA THR A 20 4.82 -5.78 6.42
C THR A 20 4.47 -5.75 7.89
N ALA A 21 5.45 -5.59 8.78
CA ALA A 21 5.21 -5.59 10.23
C ALA A 21 4.33 -4.44 10.74
N ILE A 22 4.30 -3.32 10.02
CA ILE A 22 3.49 -2.13 10.38
C ILE A 22 2.22 -2.01 9.55
N SER A 23 1.97 -2.93 8.64
CA SER A 23 0.78 -2.98 7.79
C SER A 23 -0.43 -3.57 8.52
N GLY A 24 -1.61 -3.52 7.89
CA GLY A 24 -2.79 -4.24 8.35
C GLY A 24 -2.66 -5.76 8.33
N GLY A 25 -1.61 -6.30 7.70
CA GLY A 25 -1.39 -7.75 7.60
C GLY A 25 -2.34 -8.47 6.64
N VAL A 26 -3.12 -7.73 5.88
CA VAL A 26 -4.06 -8.29 4.90
C VAL A 26 -3.31 -8.79 3.67
N ALA A 27 -3.59 -10.01 3.27
CA ALA A 27 -3.19 -10.58 1.99
C ALA A 27 -4.42 -10.69 1.08
N TRP A 28 -4.31 -10.14 -0.13
CA TRP A 28 -5.36 -10.30 -1.13
C TRP A 28 -5.02 -11.47 -2.04
N VAL A 29 -5.77 -12.55 -1.91
CA VAL A 29 -5.53 -13.79 -2.66
C VAL A 29 -6.88 -14.37 -3.11
N PRO A 30 -7.21 -14.32 -4.39
CA PRO A 30 -8.45 -14.88 -4.90
C PRO A 30 -8.47 -16.40 -4.82
N ASN A 31 -9.66 -16.98 -4.85
CA ASN A 31 -9.91 -18.43 -4.87
C ASN A 31 -9.13 -19.21 -3.77
N ASN A 32 -8.97 -18.61 -2.60
CA ASN A 32 -8.26 -19.22 -1.49
C ASN A 32 -9.19 -20.16 -0.68
N HIS A 33 -8.61 -21.16 0.01
CA HIS A 33 -9.37 -22.13 0.79
C HIS A 33 -10.01 -21.52 2.06
N VAL A 34 -9.50 -20.38 2.53
CA VAL A 34 -10.04 -19.69 3.72
C VAL A 34 -11.41 -19.12 3.42
N MET A 35 -11.58 -18.45 2.26
CA MET A 35 -12.87 -17.94 1.84
C MET A 35 -13.90 -19.06 1.69
N ASN A 36 -13.50 -20.22 1.11
CA ASN A 36 -14.39 -21.36 0.97
C ASN A 36 -14.81 -21.93 2.33
N ARG A 37 -13.88 -21.99 3.29
CA ARG A 37 -14.15 -22.42 4.67
C ARG A 37 -15.18 -21.52 5.37
N GLU A 38 -15.19 -20.23 5.05
CA GLU A 38 -16.12 -19.25 5.62
C GLU A 38 -17.38 -19.02 4.75
N GLY A 39 -17.61 -19.87 3.74
CA GLY A 39 -18.83 -19.87 2.93
C GLY A 39 -18.84 -18.88 1.76
N PHE A 40 -17.69 -18.33 1.38
CA PHE A 40 -17.55 -17.48 0.20
C PHE A 40 -16.97 -18.30 -0.96
N ASN A 41 -17.51 -18.11 -2.16
CA ASN A 41 -17.10 -18.83 -3.36
C ASN A 41 -16.37 -17.92 -4.34
N ASP A 42 -15.36 -18.47 -4.97
CA ASP A 42 -14.61 -17.86 -6.06
C ASP A 42 -14.15 -18.96 -7.02
N SER A 43 -13.73 -18.58 -8.22
CA SER A 43 -13.18 -19.52 -9.20
C SER A 43 -11.92 -18.96 -9.85
N LYS A 44 -11.07 -19.87 -10.38
CA LYS A 44 -9.92 -19.45 -11.18
C LYS A 44 -10.37 -18.64 -12.40
N THR A 45 -11.47 -19.01 -13.03
CA THR A 45 -12.03 -18.33 -14.19
C THR A 45 -12.41 -16.88 -13.85
N ASP A 46 -13.14 -16.67 -12.76
CA ASP A 46 -13.52 -15.32 -12.32
C ASP A 46 -12.32 -14.52 -11.84
N THR A 47 -11.39 -15.18 -11.17
CA THR A 47 -10.10 -14.56 -10.82
C THR A 47 -9.37 -14.01 -12.04
N LEU A 48 -9.26 -14.80 -13.12
CA LEU A 48 -8.57 -14.39 -14.34
C LEU A 48 -9.29 -13.24 -15.05
N LYS A 49 -10.63 -13.29 -15.15
CA LYS A 49 -11.42 -12.17 -15.71
C LYS A 49 -11.15 -10.87 -14.95
N TYR A 50 -11.24 -10.91 -13.63
CA TYR A 50 -11.01 -9.76 -12.77
C TYR A 50 -9.58 -9.21 -12.90
N LEU A 51 -8.56 -10.06 -12.83
CA LEU A 51 -7.16 -9.66 -12.93
C LEU A 51 -6.80 -9.09 -14.30
N ASN A 52 -7.34 -9.65 -15.38
CA ASN A 52 -7.17 -9.12 -16.73
C ASN A 52 -7.74 -7.72 -16.86
N GLN A 53 -8.93 -7.49 -16.33
CA GLN A 53 -9.56 -6.17 -16.32
C GLN A 53 -8.77 -5.19 -15.46
N LEU A 54 -8.32 -5.61 -14.26
CA LEU A 54 -7.52 -4.79 -13.33
C LEU A 54 -6.18 -4.40 -13.94
N SER A 55 -5.51 -5.31 -14.64
CA SER A 55 -4.18 -5.06 -15.22
C SER A 55 -4.19 -4.11 -16.40
N GLN A 56 -5.33 -3.92 -17.06
CA GLN A 56 -5.46 -3.10 -18.28
C GLN A 56 -4.39 -3.40 -19.34
N GLY A 57 -3.97 -4.65 -19.45
CA GLY A 57 -2.91 -5.10 -20.37
C GLY A 57 -1.48 -4.78 -19.91
N GLN A 58 -1.30 -4.25 -18.70
CA GLN A 58 0.02 -3.87 -18.17
C GLN A 58 0.78 -5.04 -17.54
N ALA A 59 0.09 -6.12 -17.19
CA ALA A 59 0.70 -7.32 -16.64
C ALA A 59 0.82 -8.42 -17.70
N ASP A 60 1.91 -9.20 -17.63
CA ASP A 60 2.08 -10.37 -18.48
C ASP A 60 1.06 -11.44 -18.11
N GLN A 61 0.49 -12.09 -19.09
CA GLN A 61 -0.54 -13.13 -18.89
C GLN A 61 -0.02 -14.29 -18.02
N ASP A 62 1.25 -14.67 -18.21
CA ASP A 62 1.89 -15.73 -17.41
C ASP A 62 1.96 -15.36 -15.92
N LEU A 63 2.17 -14.09 -15.60
CA LEU A 63 2.19 -13.62 -14.21
C LEU A 63 0.77 -13.61 -13.61
N ILE A 64 -0.25 -13.24 -14.39
CA ILE A 64 -1.65 -13.31 -13.96
C ILE A 64 -2.05 -14.76 -13.66
N GLU A 65 -1.72 -15.68 -14.57
CA GLU A 65 -1.96 -17.12 -14.41
C GLU A 65 -1.23 -17.69 -13.19
N ALA A 66 0.06 -17.33 -13.03
CA ALA A 66 0.86 -17.75 -11.89
C ALA A 66 0.25 -17.25 -10.57
N PHE A 67 -0.16 -15.99 -10.51
CA PHE A 67 -0.79 -15.44 -9.30
C PHE A 67 -2.11 -16.15 -8.97
N ALA A 68 -2.98 -16.36 -9.96
CA ALA A 68 -4.25 -17.05 -9.78
C ALA A 68 -4.09 -18.52 -9.33
N THR A 69 -2.98 -19.15 -9.70
CA THR A 69 -2.71 -20.57 -9.38
C THR A 69 -1.91 -20.74 -8.09
N GLU A 70 -0.82 -19.98 -7.94
CA GLU A 70 0.13 -20.16 -6.84
C GLU A 70 -0.26 -19.37 -5.58
N GLY A 71 -1.04 -18.29 -5.72
CA GLY A 71 -1.54 -17.52 -4.58
C GLY A 71 -2.30 -18.39 -3.58
N PRO A 72 -3.37 -19.12 -3.98
CA PRO A 72 -4.09 -20.04 -3.08
C PRO A 72 -3.20 -21.11 -2.46
N ARG A 73 -2.25 -21.65 -3.25
CA ARG A 73 -1.27 -22.64 -2.77
C ARG A 73 -0.34 -22.07 -1.70
N MET A 74 0.09 -20.82 -1.88
CA MET A 74 0.91 -20.11 -0.89
C MET A 74 0.16 -19.93 0.44
N VAL A 75 -1.11 -19.53 0.41
CA VAL A 75 -1.94 -19.37 1.62
C VAL A 75 -2.03 -20.69 2.36
N LYS A 76 -2.34 -21.78 1.65
CA LYS A 76 -2.40 -23.12 2.26
C LYS A 76 -1.05 -23.58 2.78
N PHE A 77 0.03 -23.35 2.03
CA PHE A 77 1.39 -23.69 2.47
C PHE A 77 1.74 -23.01 3.80
N LEU A 78 1.37 -21.75 3.98
CA LEU A 78 1.65 -21.02 5.22
C LEU A 78 0.85 -21.59 6.40
N GLU A 79 -0.43 -21.92 6.23
CA GLU A 79 -1.22 -22.56 7.29
C GLU A 79 -0.70 -23.96 7.66
N ASP A 80 -0.26 -24.75 6.66
CA ASP A 80 0.21 -26.12 6.88
C ASP A 80 1.61 -26.16 7.52
N ASN A 81 2.40 -25.12 7.39
CA ASN A 81 3.82 -25.13 7.74
C ASN A 81 4.23 -24.13 8.82
N THR A 82 3.26 -23.37 9.33
CA THR A 82 3.47 -22.42 10.42
C THR A 82 2.31 -22.55 11.42
N SER A 83 2.38 -21.82 12.52
CA SER A 83 1.24 -21.66 13.43
C SER A 83 0.25 -20.59 13.00
N LEU A 84 0.47 -19.95 11.83
CA LEU A 84 -0.44 -18.97 11.27
C LEU A 84 -1.76 -19.63 10.89
N LYS A 85 -2.86 -19.00 11.28
CA LYS A 85 -4.19 -19.26 10.77
C LYS A 85 -4.70 -17.98 10.11
N TRP A 86 -5.43 -18.16 9.02
CA TRP A 86 -6.05 -17.07 8.30
C TRP A 86 -7.55 -17.04 8.56
N ARG A 87 -8.11 -15.83 8.53
CA ARG A 87 -9.56 -15.60 8.44
C ARG A 87 -9.85 -14.61 7.34
N VAL A 88 -11.08 -14.57 6.85
CA VAL A 88 -11.52 -13.50 5.93
C VAL A 88 -11.42 -12.15 6.66
N SER A 89 -10.84 -11.16 6.00
CA SER A 89 -10.55 -9.87 6.63
C SER A 89 -11.80 -9.16 7.12
N GLN A 90 -11.73 -8.69 8.35
CA GLN A 90 -12.77 -7.85 8.97
C GLN A 90 -12.52 -6.35 8.76
N ILE A 91 -11.29 -5.97 8.39
CA ILE A 91 -10.89 -4.57 8.21
C ILE A 91 -11.69 -3.90 7.09
N MET A 92 -12.05 -4.66 6.06
CA MET A 92 -12.73 -4.14 4.88
C MET A 92 -14.26 -4.09 5.01
N GLY A 93 -14.85 -4.59 6.10
CA GLY A 93 -16.29 -4.60 6.34
C GLY A 93 -17.07 -5.63 5.51
N GLU A 94 -18.38 -5.44 5.32
CA GLU A 94 -19.25 -6.43 4.65
C GLU A 94 -19.03 -6.51 3.14
N ALA A 95 -18.75 -5.38 2.47
CA ALA A 95 -18.37 -5.34 1.04
C ALA A 95 -16.89 -5.01 0.96
N SER A 96 -16.05 -6.02 1.16
CA SER A 96 -14.64 -5.83 1.46
C SER A 96 -13.71 -5.92 0.25
N GLU A 97 -14.27 -6.14 -0.95
CA GLU A 97 -13.44 -6.25 -2.14
C GLU A 97 -13.44 -4.97 -2.97
N TYR A 98 -12.38 -4.81 -3.76
CA TYR A 98 -12.24 -3.70 -4.69
C TYR A 98 -13.05 -3.98 -5.95
N HIS A 99 -13.64 -2.92 -6.55
CA HIS A 99 -14.32 -3.02 -7.85
C HIS A 99 -15.33 -4.17 -7.92
N THR A 100 -16.24 -4.23 -6.94
CA THR A 100 -17.25 -5.29 -6.85
C THR A 100 -18.28 -5.29 -7.98
N ASP A 101 -18.29 -4.26 -8.80
CA ASP A 101 -19.06 -4.06 -10.02
C ASP A 101 -18.37 -4.62 -11.29
N TRP A 102 -17.13 -5.11 -11.16
CA TRP A 102 -16.38 -5.65 -12.30
C TRP A 102 -16.65 -7.14 -12.52
N GLU A 103 -16.47 -7.58 -13.79
CA GLU A 103 -16.62 -8.99 -14.15
C GLU A 103 -15.62 -9.87 -13.39
N GLY A 104 -16.08 -10.98 -12.87
CA GLY A 104 -15.26 -11.88 -12.05
C GLY A 104 -14.97 -11.37 -10.64
N SER A 105 -15.61 -10.27 -10.21
CA SER A 105 -15.52 -9.78 -8.85
C SER A 105 -16.24 -10.69 -7.85
N VAL A 106 -15.89 -10.56 -6.58
CA VAL A 106 -16.61 -11.15 -5.45
C VAL A 106 -16.86 -10.08 -4.40
N LEU A 107 -17.91 -10.24 -3.59
CA LEU A 107 -18.20 -9.24 -2.55
C LEU A 107 -17.25 -9.35 -1.36
N LYS A 108 -16.76 -10.56 -1.05
CA LYS A 108 -15.93 -10.82 0.13
C LYS A 108 -15.12 -12.12 -0.03
N GLY A 109 -13.99 -12.21 0.66
CA GLY A 109 -13.24 -13.46 0.83
C GLY A 109 -11.85 -13.47 0.21
N ARG A 110 -11.57 -12.64 -0.80
CA ARG A 110 -10.21 -12.54 -1.38
C ARG A 110 -9.22 -11.89 -0.44
N SER A 111 -9.69 -10.94 0.38
CA SER A 111 -8.89 -10.30 1.42
C SER A 111 -8.92 -11.16 2.68
N ILE A 112 -7.76 -11.66 3.08
CA ILE A 112 -7.57 -12.48 4.29
C ILE A 112 -6.54 -11.85 5.22
N GLU A 113 -6.66 -12.11 6.52
CA GLU A 113 -5.76 -11.58 7.55
C GLU A 113 -5.41 -12.66 8.57
N PRO A 114 -4.30 -12.51 9.33
CA PRO A 114 -4.01 -13.41 10.44
C PRO A 114 -5.18 -13.49 11.42
N ASP A 115 -5.63 -14.69 11.72
CA ASP A 115 -6.62 -14.93 12.76
C ASP A 115 -5.98 -14.69 14.13
N SER A 116 -6.48 -13.69 14.86
CA SER A 116 -5.94 -13.28 16.16
C SER A 116 -7.02 -12.60 16.99
N ASP A 117 -6.85 -12.63 18.31
CA ASP A 117 -7.70 -11.91 19.28
C ASP A 117 -7.42 -10.40 19.33
N ALA A 118 -6.63 -9.88 18.40
CA ALA A 118 -6.32 -8.46 18.34
C ALA A 118 -7.60 -7.64 18.06
N PRO A 119 -7.76 -6.45 18.69
CA PRO A 119 -8.92 -5.63 18.47
C PRO A 119 -9.03 -5.18 17.01
N PHE A 120 -10.24 -4.94 16.54
CA PHE A 120 -10.52 -4.42 15.21
C PHE A 120 -9.65 -3.18 14.91
N GLY A 121 -9.01 -3.16 13.73
CA GLY A 121 -8.12 -2.10 13.31
C GLY A 121 -6.69 -2.18 13.85
N ALA A 122 -6.34 -3.24 14.58
CA ALA A 122 -4.95 -3.51 14.94
C ALA A 122 -4.09 -3.75 13.68
N HIS A 123 -2.80 -3.39 13.78
CA HIS A 123 -1.84 -3.68 12.72
C HIS A 123 -1.42 -5.16 12.75
N LEU A 124 -2.18 -6.01 12.06
CA LEU A 124 -1.98 -7.46 12.08
C LEU A 124 -0.71 -7.92 11.34
N GLY A 125 -0.05 -7.03 10.58
CA GLY A 125 1.23 -7.32 9.94
C GLY A 125 2.32 -7.75 10.92
N GLY A 126 2.32 -7.21 12.13
CA GLY A 126 3.22 -7.65 13.20
C GLY A 126 3.00 -9.10 13.60
N TYR A 127 1.75 -9.53 13.69
CA TYR A 127 1.39 -10.94 13.95
C TYR A 127 1.85 -11.84 12.79
N LEU A 128 1.55 -11.46 11.54
CA LEU A 128 2.00 -12.19 10.36
C LEU A 128 3.52 -12.43 10.40
N VAL A 129 4.29 -11.36 10.61
CA VAL A 129 5.76 -11.43 10.70
C VAL A 129 6.19 -12.33 11.85
N SER A 130 5.52 -12.26 13.01
CA SER A 130 5.88 -13.10 14.17
C SER A 130 5.71 -14.60 13.91
N TYR A 131 4.62 -14.99 13.24
CA TYR A 131 4.40 -16.38 12.84
C TYR A 131 5.45 -16.88 11.85
N LEU A 132 5.78 -16.05 10.85
CA LEU A 132 6.80 -16.38 9.86
C LEU A 132 8.19 -16.50 10.48
N LEU A 133 8.55 -15.57 11.38
CA LEU A 133 9.83 -15.61 12.11
C LEU A 133 9.95 -16.83 13.01
N LYS A 134 8.89 -17.17 13.73
CA LYS A 134 8.87 -18.38 14.58
C LYS A 134 9.12 -19.62 13.74
N ALA A 135 8.42 -19.77 12.62
CA ALA A 135 8.61 -20.91 11.72
C ALA A 135 10.02 -20.94 11.10
N PHE A 136 10.54 -19.77 10.67
CA PHE A 136 11.89 -19.64 10.12
C PHE A 136 12.97 -20.07 11.13
N ASN A 137 12.87 -19.61 12.38
CA ASN A 137 13.80 -19.95 13.45
C ASN A 137 13.72 -21.44 13.81
N ASN A 138 12.53 -22.01 13.92
CA ASN A 138 12.31 -23.43 14.20
C ASN A 138 12.94 -24.34 13.13
N LEU A 139 13.01 -23.86 11.88
CA LEU A 139 13.66 -24.56 10.77
C LEU A 139 15.18 -24.30 10.69
N GLY A 140 15.78 -23.63 11.68
CA GLY A 140 17.22 -23.33 11.73
C GLY A 140 17.64 -22.19 10.81
N GLY A 141 16.73 -21.31 10.39
CA GLY A 141 17.05 -20.12 9.62
C GLY A 141 17.90 -19.12 10.41
N LYS A 142 18.76 -18.38 9.72
CA LYS A 142 19.62 -17.35 10.33
C LYS A 142 19.28 -15.97 9.80
N ILE A 143 19.08 -15.02 10.70
CA ILE A 143 18.91 -13.60 10.38
C ILE A 143 20.11 -12.80 10.92
N ILE A 144 20.70 -11.96 10.07
CA ILE A 144 21.74 -10.99 10.46
C ILE A 144 21.11 -9.61 10.39
N LEU A 145 20.91 -8.98 11.53
CA LEU A 145 20.34 -7.65 11.66
C LEU A 145 21.42 -6.55 11.52
N LYS A 146 21.00 -5.32 11.23
CA LYS A 146 21.89 -4.18 10.98
C LYS A 146 22.95 -4.50 9.91
N ALA A 147 22.55 -5.32 8.94
CA ALA A 147 23.40 -5.87 7.89
C ALA A 147 22.92 -5.43 6.49
N PRO A 148 23.04 -4.14 6.12
CA PRO A 148 22.65 -3.66 4.81
C PRO A 148 23.48 -4.34 3.72
N ALA A 149 22.80 -5.01 2.78
CA ALA A 149 23.42 -5.51 1.57
C ALA A 149 23.94 -4.33 0.73
N GLN A 150 25.15 -4.45 0.18
CA GLN A 150 25.84 -3.39 -0.55
C GLN A 150 25.82 -3.64 -2.07
N HIS A 151 26.14 -4.84 -2.49
CA HIS A 151 26.14 -5.24 -3.89
C HIS A 151 26.03 -6.77 -4.03
N LEU A 152 25.55 -7.20 -5.18
CA LEU A 152 25.60 -8.60 -5.59
C LEU A 152 26.98 -8.90 -6.14
N ILE A 153 27.55 -10.04 -5.73
CA ILE A 153 28.81 -10.56 -6.24
C ILE A 153 28.45 -11.44 -7.43
N SER A 154 28.97 -11.12 -8.60
CA SER A 154 28.67 -11.85 -9.83
C SER A 154 29.93 -12.18 -10.64
N ARG A 155 29.81 -13.14 -11.53
CA ARG A 155 30.78 -13.47 -12.57
C ARG A 155 30.10 -13.34 -13.92
N GLU A 156 30.80 -12.81 -14.89
CA GLU A 156 30.38 -12.83 -16.28
C GLU A 156 30.80 -14.15 -16.91
N ASN A 157 29.91 -14.80 -17.62
CA ASN A 157 30.16 -16.04 -18.34
C ASN A 157 30.61 -15.72 -19.77
N GLU A 158 31.15 -16.74 -20.48
CA GLU A 158 31.64 -16.59 -21.86
C GLU A 158 30.55 -16.16 -22.87
N ASP A 159 29.27 -16.47 -22.57
CA ASP A 159 28.10 -16.07 -23.38
C ASP A 159 27.56 -14.66 -23.04
N GLY A 160 28.28 -13.91 -22.18
CA GLY A 160 27.87 -12.59 -21.73
C GLY A 160 26.78 -12.58 -20.62
N SER A 161 26.27 -13.74 -20.24
CA SER A 161 25.33 -13.84 -19.09
C SER A 161 26.08 -13.63 -17.79
N ARG A 162 25.31 -13.29 -16.72
CA ARG A 162 25.87 -13.05 -15.37
C ARG A 162 25.34 -14.04 -14.36
N GLU A 163 26.25 -14.76 -13.71
CA GLU A 163 25.94 -15.63 -12.59
C GLU A 163 26.12 -14.88 -11.27
N VAL A 164 25.08 -14.87 -10.41
CA VAL A 164 25.18 -14.31 -9.06
C VAL A 164 25.75 -15.35 -8.12
N LEU A 165 26.96 -15.07 -7.59
CA LEU A 165 27.72 -15.96 -6.71
C LEU A 165 27.46 -15.68 -5.22
N GLY A 166 26.96 -14.48 -4.87
CA GLY A 166 26.78 -14.09 -3.50
C GLY A 166 26.36 -12.64 -3.33
N VAL A 167 26.49 -12.17 -2.10
CA VAL A 167 26.15 -10.80 -1.71
C VAL A 167 27.18 -10.24 -0.74
N SER A 168 27.57 -8.99 -0.94
CA SER A 168 28.37 -8.22 0.01
C SER A 168 27.45 -7.42 0.92
N TYR A 169 27.76 -7.37 2.21
CA TYR A 169 27.02 -6.63 3.21
C TYR A 169 27.92 -5.99 4.25
N LEU A 170 27.43 -4.93 4.88
CA LEU A 170 28.14 -4.22 5.95
C LEU A 170 27.65 -4.74 7.32
N LEU A 171 28.56 -5.02 8.24
CA LEU A 171 28.23 -5.36 9.63
C LEU A 171 29.30 -4.76 10.56
N ASN A 172 28.85 -3.95 11.53
CA ASN A 172 29.73 -3.28 12.51
C ASN A 172 30.90 -2.52 11.83
N GLY A 173 30.61 -1.80 10.73
CA GLY A 173 31.59 -1.03 9.98
C GLY A 173 32.54 -1.84 9.10
N LYS A 174 32.42 -3.18 9.06
CA LYS A 174 33.24 -4.07 8.24
C LYS A 174 32.40 -4.69 7.10
N THR A 175 33.01 -4.82 5.95
CA THR A 175 32.38 -5.50 4.79
C THR A 175 32.63 -7.00 4.87
N PHE A 176 31.54 -7.76 4.66
CA PHE A 176 31.56 -9.22 4.59
C PHE A 176 30.98 -9.68 3.26
N ASN A 177 31.50 -10.79 2.75
CA ASN A 177 30.99 -11.45 1.55
C ASN A 177 30.37 -12.79 1.93
N LEU A 178 29.13 -13.01 1.49
CA LEU A 178 28.39 -14.24 1.71
C LEU A 178 28.23 -14.95 0.35
N LYS A 179 28.93 -16.08 0.17
CA LYS A 179 28.79 -16.93 -1.02
C LYS A 179 27.49 -17.72 -0.94
N THR A 180 26.75 -17.79 -2.03
CA THR A 180 25.53 -18.59 -2.17
C THR A 180 25.73 -19.72 -3.17
N LYS A 181 25.04 -20.86 -2.94
CA LYS A 181 25.05 -22.01 -3.84
C LYS A 181 23.85 -22.05 -4.79
N LYS A 182 22.73 -21.43 -4.38
CA LYS A 182 21.47 -21.51 -5.12
C LYS A 182 21.01 -20.14 -5.65
N GLY A 183 21.55 -19.05 -5.12
CA GLY A 183 21.21 -17.70 -5.54
C GLY A 183 20.94 -16.75 -4.39
N VAL A 184 20.60 -15.51 -4.73
CA VAL A 184 20.20 -14.43 -3.82
C VAL A 184 18.79 -14.00 -4.17
N HIS A 185 17.89 -14.05 -3.19
CA HIS A 185 16.54 -13.54 -3.33
C HIS A 185 16.46 -12.12 -2.81
N LEU A 186 16.05 -11.17 -3.65
CA LEU A 186 15.89 -9.77 -3.28
C LEU A 186 14.46 -9.51 -2.78
N ALA A 187 14.31 -9.28 -1.47
CA ALA A 187 13.04 -8.99 -0.82
C ALA A 187 13.12 -7.70 0.02
N SER A 188 13.91 -6.72 -0.44
CA SER A 188 14.30 -5.53 0.31
C SER A 188 13.27 -4.38 0.26
N GLY A 189 12.07 -4.62 -0.23
CA GLY A 189 11.02 -3.61 -0.37
C GLY A 189 11.27 -2.63 -1.53
N GLY A 190 10.55 -1.52 -1.50
CA GLY A 190 10.57 -0.49 -2.54
C GLY A 190 11.53 0.67 -2.25
N PHE A 191 11.19 1.84 -2.82
CA PHE A 191 12.02 3.05 -2.76
C PHE A 191 11.28 4.30 -2.26
N ASP A 192 10.19 4.13 -1.53
CA ASP A 192 9.31 5.21 -1.04
C ASP A 192 10.02 6.23 -0.12
N HIS A 193 11.16 5.87 0.45
CA HIS A 193 12.04 6.77 1.21
C HIS A 193 13.34 7.18 0.47
N ASN A 194 13.42 6.96 -0.86
CA ASN A 194 14.50 7.46 -1.70
C ASN A 194 14.03 8.64 -2.54
N ALA A 195 14.43 9.86 -2.17
CA ALA A 195 13.98 11.09 -2.83
C ALA A 195 14.39 11.14 -4.31
N GLU A 196 15.61 10.67 -4.64
CA GLU A 196 16.12 10.65 -6.01
C GLU A 196 15.33 9.68 -6.89
N MET A 197 15.13 8.43 -6.44
CA MET A 197 14.33 7.46 -7.20
C MET A 197 12.88 7.93 -7.38
N LYS A 198 12.27 8.52 -6.33
CA LYS A 198 10.93 9.10 -6.47
C LYS A 198 10.90 10.23 -7.52
N LYS A 199 11.89 11.11 -7.52
CA LYS A 199 11.99 12.17 -8.52
C LYS A 199 12.15 11.63 -9.94
N ASN A 200 12.91 10.56 -10.11
CA ASN A 200 13.20 10.00 -11.41
C ASN A 200 12.07 9.14 -11.97
N PHE A 201 11.34 8.44 -11.10
CA PHE A 201 10.34 7.46 -11.54
C PHE A 201 8.90 7.91 -11.32
N LEU A 202 8.60 8.66 -10.24
CA LEU A 202 7.24 9.05 -9.92
C LEU A 202 6.91 10.44 -10.47
N SER A 203 5.79 10.56 -11.16
CA SER A 203 5.33 11.83 -11.75
C SER A 203 4.59 12.72 -10.75
N VAL A 204 4.18 12.22 -9.61
CA VAL A 204 3.39 12.93 -8.59
C VAL A 204 4.17 13.02 -7.28
N PRO A 205 4.13 14.15 -6.57
CA PRO A 205 4.71 14.26 -5.24
C PRO A 205 4.13 13.20 -4.31
N SER A 206 5.01 12.39 -3.70
CA SER A 206 4.64 11.30 -2.81
C SER A 206 5.43 11.32 -1.52
N TYR A 207 4.81 10.86 -0.43
CA TYR A 207 5.41 10.77 0.90
C TYR A 207 5.39 9.31 1.33
N GLY A 208 6.56 8.75 1.67
CA GLY A 208 6.64 7.37 2.17
C GLY A 208 5.92 7.24 3.51
N VAL A 209 5.05 6.24 3.62
CA VAL A 209 4.38 5.83 4.86
C VAL A 209 4.87 4.48 5.36
N GLY A 210 5.69 3.78 4.57
CA GLY A 210 6.42 2.59 4.92
C GLY A 210 7.64 2.86 5.81
N VAL A 211 8.42 1.83 6.10
CA VAL A 211 9.63 1.97 6.92
C VAL A 211 10.71 2.78 6.21
N LYS A 212 11.44 3.60 6.97
CA LYS A 212 12.48 4.49 6.42
C LYS A 212 13.65 3.76 5.74
N SER A 213 13.78 2.46 5.97
CA SER A 213 14.79 1.62 5.32
C SER A 213 14.47 1.27 3.85
N ASN A 214 13.27 1.57 3.35
CA ASN A 214 12.88 1.36 1.94
C ASN A 214 13.53 2.42 1.04
N THR A 215 14.78 2.16 0.65
CA THR A 215 15.61 3.10 -0.14
C THR A 215 15.99 2.57 -1.52
N GLY A 216 15.35 1.46 -1.97
CA GLY A 216 15.54 0.90 -3.30
C GLY A 216 16.84 0.11 -3.47
N ASP A 217 17.42 -0.40 -2.39
CA ASP A 217 18.74 -1.03 -2.44
C ASP A 217 18.76 -2.27 -3.32
N GLY A 218 17.75 -3.15 -3.21
CA GLY A 218 17.61 -4.34 -4.06
C GLY A 218 17.45 -3.99 -5.52
N ILE A 219 16.62 -3.00 -5.84
CA ILE A 219 16.42 -2.51 -7.22
C ILE A 219 17.75 -2.03 -7.79
N LYS A 220 18.49 -1.18 -7.07
CA LYS A 220 19.79 -0.67 -7.50
C LYS A 220 20.82 -1.77 -7.71
N MET A 221 20.83 -2.79 -6.83
CA MET A 221 21.73 -3.93 -6.98
C MET A 221 21.41 -4.78 -8.23
N ALA A 222 20.13 -5.02 -8.49
CA ALA A 222 19.68 -5.75 -9.67
C ALA A 222 20.00 -5.00 -10.97
N MET A 223 19.71 -3.69 -11.03
CA MET A 223 20.03 -2.82 -12.17
C MET A 223 21.52 -2.85 -12.53
N LYS A 224 22.41 -2.87 -11.54
CA LYS A 224 23.86 -2.95 -11.79
C LYS A 224 24.29 -4.23 -12.48
N LEU A 225 23.48 -5.27 -12.43
CA LEU A 225 23.70 -6.54 -13.11
C LEU A 225 22.91 -6.69 -14.42
N GLY A 226 22.25 -5.61 -14.86
CA GLY A 226 21.51 -5.59 -16.12
C GLY A 226 20.04 -6.00 -16.01
N ALA A 227 19.47 -6.01 -14.81
CA ALA A 227 18.03 -6.26 -14.67
C ALA A 227 17.21 -5.09 -15.23
N ASP A 228 16.20 -5.41 -16.02
CA ASP A 228 15.23 -4.45 -16.52
C ASP A 228 14.28 -3.99 -15.44
N LEU A 229 13.75 -2.78 -15.61
CA LEU A 229 12.74 -2.18 -14.75
C LEU A 229 11.42 -2.03 -15.51
N ARG A 230 10.31 -2.35 -14.84
CA ARG A 230 8.98 -2.23 -15.40
C ARG A 230 8.06 -1.50 -14.42
N ASN A 231 7.15 -0.70 -14.94
CA ASN A 231 6.09 -0.01 -14.18
C ASN A 231 6.63 0.83 -13.00
N MET A 232 7.81 1.42 -13.15
CA MET A 232 8.45 2.20 -12.08
C MET A 232 7.72 3.51 -11.74
N ASN A 233 6.81 3.96 -12.60
CA ASN A 233 5.90 5.07 -12.38
C ASN A 233 4.67 4.68 -11.57
N GLU A 234 4.43 3.38 -11.39
CA GLU A 234 3.30 2.88 -10.62
C GLU A 234 3.64 2.80 -9.13
N VAL A 235 2.65 3.13 -8.32
CA VAL A 235 2.78 3.09 -6.87
C VAL A 235 1.44 2.68 -6.26
N TRP A 236 1.48 1.91 -5.22
CA TRP A 236 0.30 1.67 -4.39
C TRP A 236 0.09 2.90 -3.51
N GLY A 237 -0.66 3.86 -4.04
CA GLY A 237 -0.81 5.19 -3.48
C GLY A 237 -2.05 5.36 -2.61
N SER A 238 -2.00 6.34 -1.74
CA SER A 238 -3.11 6.73 -0.89
C SER A 238 -3.04 8.23 -0.60
N VAL A 239 -4.18 8.84 -0.28
CA VAL A 239 -4.19 10.22 0.19
C VAL A 239 -3.65 10.30 1.62
N VAL A 240 -2.88 11.36 1.90
CA VAL A 240 -2.33 11.63 3.23
C VAL A 240 -2.50 13.12 3.55
N TYR A 241 -2.77 13.44 4.81
CA TYR A 241 -2.73 14.83 5.25
C TYR A 241 -1.31 15.39 5.16
N LYS A 242 -1.17 16.59 4.60
CA LYS A 242 0.13 17.26 4.50
C LYS A 242 0.83 17.37 5.86
N GLY A 243 0.07 17.60 6.93
CA GLY A 243 0.62 17.66 8.29
C GLY A 243 1.08 16.33 8.87
N GLU A 244 0.77 15.22 8.20
CA GLU A 244 1.20 13.85 8.55
C GLU A 244 2.13 13.24 7.50
N ALA A 245 2.51 14.03 6.49
CA ALA A 245 3.37 13.57 5.40
C ALA A 245 4.70 12.99 5.93
N GLY A 246 5.02 11.77 5.50
CA GLY A 246 6.21 11.04 5.96
C GLY A 246 6.10 10.44 7.37
N ARG A 247 4.94 10.55 8.03
CA ARG A 247 4.68 9.84 9.28
C ARG A 247 4.39 8.37 8.98
N LEU A 248 5.12 7.50 9.65
CA LEU A 248 4.98 6.06 9.52
C LEU A 248 3.53 5.60 9.77
N GLY A 249 2.97 4.83 8.84
CA GLY A 249 1.64 4.25 8.95
C GLY A 249 0.49 5.26 8.99
N SER A 250 0.67 6.51 8.51
CA SER A 250 -0.40 7.50 8.50
C SER A 250 -1.50 7.16 7.51
N LEU A 251 -2.69 6.84 8.01
CA LEU A 251 -3.89 6.48 7.24
C LEU A 251 -5.11 7.35 7.57
N ASN A 252 -4.97 8.38 8.43
CA ASN A 252 -6.12 9.19 8.87
C ASN A 252 -6.90 9.78 7.68
N ALA A 253 -6.21 10.38 6.71
CA ALA A 253 -6.87 11.02 5.58
C ALA A 253 -7.73 10.05 4.76
N VAL A 254 -7.22 8.86 4.46
CA VAL A 254 -7.95 7.86 3.67
C VAL A 254 -9.09 7.24 4.47
N THR A 255 -8.87 6.97 5.74
CA THR A 255 -9.90 6.41 6.62
C THR A 255 -11.06 7.39 6.79
N GLU A 256 -10.74 8.63 7.13
CA GLU A 256 -11.75 9.67 7.38
C GLU A 256 -12.54 10.00 6.11
N LYS A 257 -11.88 10.09 4.95
CA LYS A 257 -12.55 10.28 3.66
C LYS A 257 -13.55 9.17 3.34
N LYS A 258 -13.18 7.91 3.63
CA LYS A 258 -14.00 6.74 3.28
C LYS A 258 -15.20 6.56 4.20
N TYR A 259 -15.03 6.80 5.50
CA TYR A 259 -16.05 6.46 6.49
C TYR A 259 -16.96 7.61 6.87
N TYR A 260 -16.64 8.86 6.54
CA TYR A 260 -17.50 9.99 6.89
C TYR A 260 -18.36 10.45 5.72
N PRO A 261 -19.71 10.32 5.83
CA PRO A 261 -20.62 10.67 4.74
C PRO A 261 -20.63 12.18 4.41
N SER A 262 -20.23 13.03 5.37
CA SER A 262 -20.16 14.49 5.18
C SER A 262 -18.74 14.96 4.86
N CYS A 263 -17.97 14.17 4.12
CA CYS A 263 -16.65 14.54 3.63
C CYS A 263 -16.68 14.72 2.11
N ILE A 264 -16.19 15.84 1.59
CA ILE A 264 -15.93 16.03 0.17
C ILE A 264 -14.48 16.43 -0.08
N LEU A 265 -13.92 15.95 -1.19
CA LEU A 265 -12.56 16.25 -1.62
C LEU A 265 -12.59 17.30 -2.71
N VAL A 266 -12.07 18.49 -2.44
CA VAL A 266 -12.01 19.60 -3.41
C VAL A 266 -10.58 19.97 -3.75
N ASN A 267 -10.38 20.39 -5.00
CA ASN A 267 -9.09 20.89 -5.48
C ASN A 267 -8.86 22.37 -5.13
N ARG A 268 -7.74 22.91 -5.56
CA ARG A 268 -7.38 24.35 -5.37
C ARG A 268 -8.40 25.34 -5.90
N TYR A 269 -9.31 24.91 -6.78
CA TYR A 269 -10.36 25.76 -7.34
C TYR A 269 -11.70 25.61 -6.59
N GLY A 270 -11.73 24.87 -5.48
CA GLY A 270 -12.96 24.60 -4.74
C GLY A 270 -13.92 23.64 -5.45
N LYS A 271 -13.45 22.88 -6.45
CA LYS A 271 -14.26 21.92 -7.21
C LYS A 271 -14.00 20.49 -6.73
N ARG A 272 -15.06 19.72 -6.46
CA ARG A 272 -14.98 18.27 -6.21
C ARG A 272 -14.41 17.56 -7.44
N PHE A 273 -13.52 16.59 -7.27
CA PHE A 273 -12.82 15.94 -8.37
C PHE A 273 -12.67 14.42 -8.23
N ALA A 274 -13.14 13.85 -7.15
CA ALA A 274 -13.08 12.41 -6.89
C ALA A 274 -14.28 11.95 -6.10
N ASN A 275 -14.62 10.68 -6.21
CA ASN A 275 -15.52 10.01 -5.27
C ASN A 275 -14.73 9.66 -4.00
N GLU A 276 -15.16 10.17 -2.87
CA GLU A 276 -14.48 10.00 -1.58
C GLU A 276 -14.53 8.55 -1.09
N LYS A 277 -15.54 7.78 -1.52
CA LYS A 277 -15.67 6.36 -1.18
C LYS A 277 -14.87 5.43 -2.09
N ALA A 278 -14.34 5.94 -3.21
CA ALA A 278 -13.42 5.17 -4.03
C ALA A 278 -12.26 4.63 -3.20
N ASP A 279 -11.72 3.51 -3.63
CA ASP A 279 -10.55 2.92 -3.01
C ASP A 279 -9.37 3.91 -2.97
N TYR A 280 -8.38 3.62 -2.16
CA TYR A 280 -7.30 4.56 -1.92
C TYR A 280 -6.37 4.74 -3.13
N ASP A 281 -6.20 3.71 -3.97
CA ASP A 281 -5.37 3.80 -5.17
C ASP A 281 -6.06 4.64 -6.26
N SER A 282 -7.34 4.40 -6.54
CA SER A 282 -8.14 5.23 -7.45
C SER A 282 -8.17 6.68 -6.99
N SER A 283 -8.27 6.91 -5.69
CA SER A 283 -8.18 8.25 -5.10
C SER A 283 -6.83 8.91 -5.34
N TRP A 284 -5.73 8.17 -5.18
CA TRP A 284 -4.37 8.67 -5.46
C TRP A 284 -4.20 9.05 -6.93
N ARG A 285 -4.69 8.21 -7.86
CA ARG A 285 -4.64 8.47 -9.31
C ARG A 285 -5.38 9.75 -9.70
N SER A 286 -6.44 10.12 -8.99
CA SER A 286 -7.18 11.36 -9.25
C SER A 286 -6.34 12.64 -9.08
N PHE A 287 -5.21 12.57 -8.38
CA PHE A 287 -4.27 13.69 -8.22
C PHE A 287 -3.35 13.88 -9.42
N HIS A 288 -3.26 12.94 -10.37
CA HIS A 288 -2.35 12.98 -11.52
C HIS A 288 -2.80 13.97 -12.61
N ALA A 289 -4.06 14.45 -12.57
CA ALA A 289 -4.57 15.40 -13.55
C ALA A 289 -3.75 16.70 -13.54
N LYS A 290 -3.24 17.07 -14.71
CA LYS A 290 -2.53 18.31 -14.94
C LYS A 290 -3.46 19.39 -15.51
N GLU A 291 -3.07 20.64 -15.36
CA GLU A 291 -3.76 21.76 -16.02
C GLU A 291 -3.66 21.63 -17.54
N ASN A 292 -4.74 22.00 -18.21
CA ASN A 292 -4.74 22.16 -19.66
C ASN A 292 -3.97 23.43 -20.00
N TRP A 293 -3.11 23.38 -21.03
CA TRP A 293 -2.38 24.52 -21.57
C TRP A 293 -1.41 25.27 -20.63
N GLY A 294 -0.13 25.15 -20.90
CA GLY A 294 0.95 26.04 -20.46
C GLY A 294 1.40 25.91 -19.00
N ALA A 295 0.58 25.52 -18.08
CA ALA A 295 1.00 25.31 -16.71
C ALA A 295 1.11 23.80 -16.43
N LEU A 296 2.31 23.26 -16.40
CA LEU A 296 2.59 21.86 -16.03
C LEU A 296 2.30 21.57 -14.53
N LYS A 297 1.30 22.27 -13.98
CA LYS A 297 0.87 22.13 -12.58
C LYS A 297 -0.18 21.05 -12.45
N TYR A 298 -0.18 20.35 -11.32
CA TYR A 298 -1.25 19.43 -10.99
C TYR A 298 -2.51 20.21 -10.62
N LYS A 299 -3.62 19.87 -11.28
CA LYS A 299 -4.92 20.51 -11.08
C LYS A 299 -5.46 20.29 -9.68
N ASN A 300 -5.26 19.09 -9.15
CA ASN A 300 -5.81 18.64 -7.88
C ASN A 300 -4.80 18.65 -6.73
N ILE A 301 -3.67 19.34 -6.86
CA ILE A 301 -2.69 19.56 -5.80
C ILE A 301 -2.43 21.07 -5.64
N PRO A 302 -2.65 21.64 -4.45
CA PRO A 302 -3.19 21.00 -3.23
C PRO A 302 -4.66 20.63 -3.36
N ALA A 303 -5.08 19.65 -2.54
CA ALA A 303 -6.47 19.30 -2.33
C ALA A 303 -6.86 19.47 -0.86
N PHE A 304 -8.15 19.61 -0.62
CA PHE A 304 -8.69 19.82 0.73
C PHE A 304 -9.86 18.87 0.97
N GLN A 305 -9.83 18.19 2.11
CA GLN A 305 -10.98 17.45 2.62
C GLN A 305 -11.83 18.40 3.45
N ILE A 306 -13.06 18.60 3.03
CA ILE A 306 -14.03 19.50 3.67
C ILE A 306 -14.99 18.64 4.49
N TYR A 307 -15.17 18.99 5.75
CA TYR A 307 -16.02 18.28 6.71
C TYR A 307 -17.04 19.23 7.32
N ASP A 308 -18.20 18.69 7.68
CA ASP A 308 -19.17 19.41 8.47
C ASP A 308 -18.96 19.24 9.99
N HIS A 309 -19.76 19.97 10.76
CA HIS A 309 -19.73 19.90 12.23
C HIS A 309 -20.12 18.51 12.78
N LYS A 310 -20.99 17.78 12.09
CA LYS A 310 -21.48 16.46 12.54
C LYS A 310 -20.33 15.45 12.60
N VAL A 311 -19.45 15.47 11.57
CA VAL A 311 -18.24 14.64 11.56
C VAL A 311 -17.36 14.96 12.77
N ARG A 312 -17.15 16.23 13.06
CA ARG A 312 -16.33 16.64 14.23
C ARG A 312 -16.92 16.17 15.55
N LYS A 313 -18.25 16.21 15.69
CA LYS A 313 -18.96 15.81 16.91
C LYS A 313 -18.89 14.29 17.15
N ASN A 314 -19.02 13.50 16.09
CA ASN A 314 -19.28 12.06 16.17
C ASN A 314 -18.09 11.19 15.76
N GLY A 315 -17.01 11.77 15.23
CA GLY A 315 -15.88 11.05 14.69
C GLY A 315 -14.52 11.59 15.10
N THR A 316 -13.48 11.11 14.44
CA THR A 316 -12.11 11.59 14.58
C THR A 316 -11.72 12.40 13.36
N LEU A 317 -10.94 13.46 13.55
CA LEU A 317 -10.33 14.24 12.47
C LEU A 317 -8.83 14.43 12.75
N GLY A 318 -8.00 14.02 11.79
CA GLY A 318 -6.54 13.96 11.96
C GLY A 318 -6.15 13.09 13.15
N GLY A 319 -6.89 11.99 13.37
CA GLY A 319 -6.71 11.09 14.50
C GLY A 319 -7.09 11.68 15.87
N LYS A 320 -7.82 12.80 15.90
CA LYS A 320 -8.27 13.48 17.14
C LYS A 320 -9.77 13.34 17.34
N THR A 321 -10.16 12.82 18.49
CA THR A 321 -11.56 12.72 18.91
C THR A 321 -12.17 14.10 19.18
N SER A 322 -13.51 14.18 19.32
CA SER A 322 -14.24 15.43 19.58
C SER A 322 -13.72 16.21 20.79
N ASN A 323 -13.23 15.52 21.83
CA ASN A 323 -12.74 16.12 23.07
C ASN A 323 -11.27 16.59 23.00
N GLN A 324 -10.57 16.31 21.90
CA GLN A 324 -9.17 16.69 21.71
C GLN A 324 -9.06 17.89 20.78
N PRO A 325 -8.09 18.81 20.96
CA PRO A 325 -7.90 19.91 20.04
C PRO A 325 -7.52 19.38 18.63
N LEU A 326 -8.08 20.01 17.58
CA LEU A 326 -7.67 19.72 16.21
C LEU A 326 -6.17 20.06 16.00
N PRO A 327 -5.47 19.30 15.16
CA PRO A 327 -4.12 19.67 14.77
C PRO A 327 -4.07 21.10 14.19
N LYS A 328 -2.99 21.83 14.43
CA LYS A 328 -2.84 23.25 14.02
C LYS A 328 -2.98 23.47 12.50
N TRP A 329 -2.78 22.44 11.70
CA TRP A 329 -2.91 22.50 10.25
C TRP A 329 -4.35 22.30 9.72
N PHE A 330 -5.33 22.04 10.61
CA PHE A 330 -6.75 22.10 10.25
C PHE A 330 -7.22 23.54 10.21
N ALA A 331 -7.89 23.95 9.11
CA ALA A 331 -8.63 25.18 9.03
C ALA A 331 -10.08 24.97 9.49
N LYS A 332 -10.63 25.89 10.25
CA LYS A 332 -12.06 25.93 10.63
C LYS A 332 -12.66 27.30 10.45
N SER A 333 -13.93 27.35 10.09
CA SER A 333 -14.71 28.58 9.96
C SER A 333 -16.18 28.30 10.27
N SER A 334 -16.92 29.33 10.65
CA SER A 334 -18.38 29.30 10.82
C SER A 334 -19.13 29.48 9.51
N SER A 335 -18.45 29.86 8.43
CA SER A 335 -19.04 30.04 7.09
C SER A 335 -18.17 29.39 6.00
N ILE A 336 -18.81 29.03 4.88
CA ILE A 336 -18.12 28.45 3.70
C ILE A 336 -17.16 29.50 3.12
N GLU A 337 -17.59 30.75 3.02
CA GLU A 337 -16.79 31.86 2.52
C GLU A 337 -15.52 32.09 3.36
N GLY A 338 -15.70 32.11 4.69
CA GLY A 338 -14.57 32.22 5.63
C GLY A 338 -13.62 31.04 5.58
N LEU A 339 -14.12 29.82 5.32
CA LEU A 339 -13.29 28.64 5.12
C LEU A 339 -12.50 28.74 3.81
N ALA A 340 -13.17 29.08 2.71
CA ALA A 340 -12.52 29.27 1.40
C ALA A 340 -11.40 30.32 1.46
N LYS A 341 -11.64 31.45 2.13
CA LYS A 341 -10.62 32.48 2.34
C LYS A 341 -9.40 31.95 3.10
N LYS A 342 -9.61 31.18 4.17
CA LYS A 342 -8.53 30.56 4.96
C LYS A 342 -7.71 29.54 4.16
N LEU A 343 -8.35 28.83 3.25
CA LEU A 343 -7.72 27.81 2.41
C LEU A 343 -7.10 28.40 1.13
N GLY A 344 -7.36 29.67 0.81
CA GLY A 344 -6.89 30.32 -0.42
C GLY A 344 -7.54 29.76 -1.69
N ILE A 345 -8.81 29.32 -1.61
CA ILE A 345 -9.58 28.75 -2.72
C ILE A 345 -10.77 29.65 -3.09
N ASP A 346 -11.30 29.46 -4.31
CA ASP A 346 -12.41 30.27 -4.82
C ASP A 346 -13.68 30.05 -4.00
N GLN A 347 -14.25 31.14 -3.46
CA GLN A 347 -15.41 31.12 -2.57
C GLN A 347 -16.69 30.69 -3.29
N ALA A 348 -16.90 31.20 -4.51
CA ALA A 348 -18.10 30.92 -5.29
C ALA A 348 -18.13 29.44 -5.72
N ASN A 349 -16.99 28.94 -6.21
CA ASN A 349 -16.87 27.54 -6.57
C ASN A 349 -17.06 26.60 -5.37
N LEU A 350 -16.47 26.89 -4.21
CA LEU A 350 -16.65 26.06 -3.03
C LEU A 350 -18.11 26.02 -2.59
N LYS A 351 -18.77 27.18 -2.57
CA LYS A 351 -20.18 27.29 -2.22
C LYS A 351 -21.07 26.51 -3.19
N LEU A 352 -20.83 26.64 -4.49
CA LEU A 352 -21.55 25.91 -5.52
C LEU A 352 -21.32 24.40 -5.41
N THR A 353 -20.08 23.96 -5.18
CA THR A 353 -19.72 22.54 -5.00
C THR A 353 -20.47 21.93 -3.82
N ILE A 354 -20.47 22.61 -2.65
CA ILE A 354 -21.19 22.12 -1.47
C ILE A 354 -22.70 22.10 -1.71
N SER A 355 -23.24 23.14 -2.36
CA SER A 355 -24.66 23.21 -2.69
C SER A 355 -25.10 22.06 -3.60
N ASN A 356 -24.33 21.78 -4.64
CA ASN A 356 -24.62 20.69 -5.58
C ASN A 356 -24.53 19.33 -4.88
N PHE A 357 -23.46 19.09 -4.11
CA PHE A 357 -23.32 17.87 -3.32
C PHE A 357 -24.53 17.65 -2.38
N ASN A 358 -24.92 18.68 -1.64
CA ASN A 358 -26.06 18.57 -0.73
C ASN A 358 -27.40 18.30 -1.44
N LYS A 359 -27.60 18.87 -2.64
CA LYS A 359 -28.80 18.59 -3.47
C LYS A 359 -28.82 17.13 -3.93
N SER A 360 -27.69 16.61 -4.44
CA SER A 360 -27.58 15.22 -4.87
C SER A 360 -27.75 14.27 -3.69
N ALA A 361 -27.08 14.53 -2.57
CA ALA A 361 -27.21 13.72 -1.36
C ALA A 361 -28.65 13.66 -0.80
N ALA A 362 -29.40 14.75 -0.90
CA ALA A 362 -30.82 14.78 -0.51
C ALA A 362 -31.71 13.89 -1.40
N GLN A 363 -31.24 13.57 -2.60
CA GLN A 363 -31.91 12.68 -3.56
C GLN A 363 -31.36 11.24 -3.50
N GLY A 364 -30.42 10.96 -2.60
CA GLY A 364 -29.73 9.66 -2.55
C GLY A 364 -28.75 9.41 -3.71
N ILE A 365 -28.34 10.46 -4.40
CA ILE A 365 -27.41 10.42 -5.54
C ILE A 365 -26.07 11.01 -5.09
N ASP A 366 -24.96 10.37 -5.49
CA ASP A 366 -23.59 10.89 -5.29
C ASP A 366 -22.87 11.12 -6.63
#